data_8b56bae5da97632edbd1e3c1b5e5b755
#
_entry.id   8b56bae5da97632edbd1e3c1b5e5b755
#
_cell.length_a   1.000
_cell.length_b   1.000
_cell.length_c   1.000
_cell.angle_alpha   90.00
_cell.angle_beta   90.00
_cell.angle_gamma   90.00
#
_symmetry.space_group_name_H-M   'P 1'
#
loop_
_entity.id
_entity.type
_entity.pdbx_description
1 polymer ?
#
loop_
_entity_poly.entity_id
_entity_poly.type
_entity_poly.pdbx_seq_one_letter_code
_entity_poly.pdbx_strand_id
1 'polypeptide(L)'
;MVNTIGKEFYLGIDIGGTNCAVIAGTESMEILERIEFPTEVNLGPEFAISKLLKHSSAIVKKLSDYTITAIGISCGGPLNSKNGIILSPPNLPEWDLSLIHI
;
A
#
# COMPACT_ATOMS: atom_id res chain seq x y z
N MET A 1 -2.00 23.10 -23.07
CA MET A 1 -1.12 22.10 -22.45
C MET A 1 -1.36 22.02 -20.96
N VAL A 2 -1.60 20.84 -20.48
CA VAL A 2 -1.77 20.66 -19.04
C VAL A 2 -0.40 20.55 -18.41
N ASN A 3 -0.13 21.42 -17.45
CA ASN A 3 1.10 21.39 -16.70
C ASN A 3 0.91 20.54 -15.45
N THR A 4 1.58 19.40 -15.38
CA THR A 4 1.49 18.50 -14.23
C THR A 4 2.50 18.81 -13.13
N ILE A 5 3.33 19.82 -13.29
CA ILE A 5 4.25 20.25 -12.26
C ILE A 5 3.43 20.74 -11.07
N GLY A 6 3.65 20.16 -9.92
CA GLY A 6 2.89 20.45 -8.72
C GLY A 6 1.72 19.53 -8.48
N LYS A 7 1.34 18.72 -9.47
CA LYS A 7 0.34 17.69 -9.25
C LYS A 7 1.05 16.43 -8.80
N GLU A 8 1.15 16.29 -7.50
CA GLU A 8 1.85 15.17 -6.88
C GLU A 8 0.93 14.42 -5.94
N PHE A 9 1.17 13.12 -5.78
CA PHE A 9 0.45 12.34 -4.80
C PHE A 9 1.38 11.36 -4.10
N TYR A 10 0.94 10.97 -2.91
CA TYR A 10 1.60 9.96 -2.09
C TYR A 10 0.72 8.73 -2.08
N LEU A 11 1.31 7.57 -2.23
CA LEU A 11 0.59 6.31 -2.14
C LEU A 11 0.84 5.70 -0.77
N GLY A 12 -0.22 5.44 -0.04
CA GLY A 12 -0.15 4.77 1.26
C GLY A 12 -0.70 3.36 1.13
N ILE A 13 0.02 2.41 1.68
CA ILE A 13 -0.40 1.02 1.73
C ILE A 13 -0.51 0.62 3.19
N ASP A 14 -1.71 0.19 3.60
CA ASP A 14 -1.96 -0.23 4.97
C ASP A 14 -2.28 -1.72 4.97
N ILE A 15 -1.48 -2.49 5.70
CA ILE A 15 -1.67 -3.93 5.80
C ILE A 15 -2.12 -4.26 7.22
N GLY A 16 -3.40 -4.56 7.35
CA GLY A 16 -3.97 -4.94 8.65
C GLY A 16 -4.35 -6.41 8.69
N GLY A 17 -4.63 -6.90 9.88
CA GLY A 17 -5.05 -8.29 10.07
C GLY A 17 -6.42 -8.59 9.51
N THR A 18 -7.30 -7.59 9.43
CA THR A 18 -8.67 -7.75 8.93
C THR A 18 -8.83 -7.16 7.55
N ASN A 19 -8.32 -5.95 7.36
CA ASN A 19 -8.46 -5.23 6.09
C ASN A 19 -7.14 -4.63 5.67
N CYS A 20 -6.97 -4.52 4.37
CA CYS A 20 -5.88 -3.76 3.75
C CYS A 20 -6.47 -2.57 3.03
N ALA A 21 -5.66 -1.53 2.83
CA ALA A 21 -6.09 -0.35 2.10
C ALA A 21 -4.96 0.21 1.25
N VAL A 22 -5.33 0.80 0.12
CA VAL A 22 -4.43 1.58 -0.71
C VAL A 22 -5.04 2.97 -0.82
N ILE A 23 -4.26 3.98 -0.49
CA ILE A 23 -4.74 5.35 -0.42
C ILE A 23 -3.81 6.24 -1.22
N ALA A 24 -4.38 7.09 -2.06
CA ALA A 24 -3.63 8.14 -2.74
C ALA A 24 -4.05 9.48 -2.14
N GLY A 25 -3.10 10.26 -1.69
CA GLY A 25 -3.38 11.54 -1.08
C GLY A 25 -2.37 12.60 -1.47
N THR A 26 -2.72 13.84 -1.20
CA THR A 26 -1.85 14.98 -1.48
C THR A 26 -1.16 15.47 -0.21
N GLU A 27 -0.17 16.32 -0.38
CA GLU A 27 0.53 16.96 0.74
C GLU A 27 -0.43 17.75 1.62
N SER A 28 -1.49 18.30 1.04
CA SER A 28 -2.51 19.04 1.79
C SER A 28 -3.54 18.13 2.46
N MET A 29 -3.29 16.83 2.48
CA MET A 29 -4.13 15.82 3.13
C MET A 29 -5.48 15.59 2.43
N GLU A 30 -5.56 15.94 1.16
CA GLU A 30 -6.71 15.59 0.35
C GLU A 30 -6.59 14.15 -0.11
N ILE A 31 -7.62 13.35 0.10
CA ILE A 31 -7.64 11.96 -0.36
C ILE A 31 -8.20 11.92 -1.78
N LEU A 32 -7.36 11.50 -2.72
CA LEU A 32 -7.73 11.42 -4.13
C LEU A 32 -8.42 10.10 -4.45
N GLU A 33 -7.94 9.01 -3.88
CA GLU A 33 -8.47 7.67 -4.06
C GLU A 33 -8.25 6.85 -2.82
N ARG A 34 -9.16 5.95 -2.53
CA ARG A 34 -9.03 5.01 -1.42
C ARG A 34 -9.73 3.70 -1.79
N ILE A 35 -9.01 2.62 -1.68
CA ILE A 35 -9.54 1.28 -1.90
C ILE A 35 -9.24 0.43 -0.68
N GLU A 36 -10.26 -0.17 -0.11
CA GLU A 36 -10.11 -1.06 1.03
C GLU A 36 -10.66 -2.43 0.67
N PHE A 37 -9.99 -3.47 1.11
CA PHE A 37 -10.44 -4.83 0.86
C PHE A 37 -10.06 -5.74 2.04
N PRO A 38 -10.79 -6.86 2.23
CA PRO A 38 -10.46 -7.81 3.29
C PRO A 38 -9.10 -8.46 3.05
N THR A 39 -8.29 -8.54 4.10
CA THR A 39 -6.96 -9.15 4.02
C THR A 39 -7.03 -10.63 3.66
N GLU A 40 -8.06 -11.33 4.16
CA GLU A 40 -8.23 -12.78 3.97
C GLU A 40 -6.98 -13.52 4.43
N VAL A 41 -6.63 -13.38 5.70
CA VAL A 41 -5.41 -13.94 6.28
C VAL A 41 -5.25 -15.42 5.98
N ASN A 42 -6.34 -16.16 5.97
CA ASN A 42 -6.33 -17.60 5.69
C ASN A 42 -5.87 -17.96 4.28
N LEU A 43 -5.92 -17.01 3.36
CA LEU A 43 -5.49 -17.20 1.99
C LEU A 43 -4.00 -16.89 1.79
N GLY A 44 -3.34 -16.47 2.85
CA GLY A 44 -1.90 -16.20 2.85
C GLY A 44 -1.51 -14.81 2.38
N PRO A 45 -0.24 -14.45 2.59
CA PRO A 45 0.25 -13.11 2.24
C PRO A 45 0.23 -12.83 0.74
N GLU A 46 0.45 -13.85 -0.08
CA GLU A 46 0.51 -13.68 -1.53
C GLU A 46 -0.81 -13.17 -2.10
N PHE A 47 -1.93 -13.62 -1.54
CA PHE A 47 -3.25 -13.16 -1.95
C PHE A 47 -3.42 -11.67 -1.69
N ALA A 48 -3.11 -11.23 -0.47
CA ALA A 48 -3.23 -9.82 -0.09
C ALA A 48 -2.30 -8.93 -0.91
N ILE A 49 -1.06 -9.36 -1.10
CA ILE A 49 -0.07 -8.61 -1.88
C ILE A 49 -0.49 -8.49 -3.34
N SER A 50 -1.00 -9.57 -3.91
CA SER A 50 -1.52 -9.55 -5.28
C SER A 50 -2.62 -8.49 -5.43
N LYS A 51 -3.52 -8.42 -4.46
CA LYS A 51 -4.58 -7.42 -4.47
C LYS A 51 -4.05 -6.01 -4.26
N LEU A 52 -3.08 -5.84 -3.35
CA LEU A 52 -2.44 -4.54 -3.13
C LEU A 52 -1.80 -4.03 -4.42
N LEU A 53 -1.09 -4.88 -5.12
CA LEU A 53 -0.45 -4.50 -6.38
C LEU A 53 -1.48 -4.16 -7.45
N LYS A 54 -2.55 -4.93 -7.54
CA LYS A 54 -3.62 -4.68 -8.51
C LYS A 54 -4.26 -3.31 -8.26
N HIS A 55 -4.62 -3.02 -7.02
CA HIS A 55 -5.28 -1.76 -6.68
C HIS A 55 -4.32 -0.58 -6.79
N SER A 56 -3.06 -0.76 -6.41
CA SER A 56 -2.04 0.27 -6.56
C SER A 56 -1.85 0.64 -8.02
N SER A 57 -1.76 -0.35 -8.91
CA SER A 57 -1.63 -0.12 -10.34
C SER A 57 -2.84 0.61 -10.92
N ALA A 58 -4.03 0.23 -10.46
CA ALA A 58 -5.27 0.88 -10.91
C ALA A 58 -5.29 2.36 -10.50
N ILE A 59 -4.86 2.66 -9.28
CA ILE A 59 -4.79 4.04 -8.79
C ILE A 59 -3.77 4.86 -9.57
N VAL A 60 -2.59 4.30 -9.80
CA VAL A 60 -1.53 4.99 -10.55
C VAL A 60 -2.00 5.30 -11.97
N LYS A 61 -2.70 4.38 -12.61
CA LYS A 61 -3.26 4.61 -13.94
C LYS A 61 -4.31 5.71 -13.93
N LYS A 62 -5.18 5.69 -12.92
CA LYS A 62 -6.25 6.69 -12.80
C LYS A 62 -5.68 8.09 -12.56
N LEU A 63 -4.56 8.18 -11.86
CA LEU A 63 -3.89 9.44 -11.56
C LEU A 63 -2.72 9.70 -12.50
N SER A 64 -2.86 9.35 -13.77
CA SER A 64 -1.77 9.48 -14.75
C SER A 64 -1.29 10.91 -14.97
N ASP A 65 -2.12 11.91 -14.65
CA ASP A 65 -1.71 13.33 -14.71
C ASP A 65 -0.88 13.76 -13.52
N TYR A 66 -0.80 12.91 -12.48
CA TYR A 66 -0.06 13.22 -11.26
C TYR A 66 1.28 12.49 -11.27
N THR A 67 2.22 13.02 -10.51
CA THR A 67 3.51 12.36 -10.27
C THR A 67 3.48 11.73 -8.88
N ILE A 68 3.84 10.46 -8.78
CA ILE A 68 3.96 9.81 -7.49
C ILE A 68 5.25 10.29 -6.81
N THR A 69 5.12 10.79 -5.59
CA THR A 69 6.25 11.34 -4.85
C THR A 69 6.90 10.31 -3.95
N ALA A 70 6.10 9.54 -3.26
CA ALA A 70 6.59 8.53 -2.33
C ALA A 70 5.52 7.49 -2.05
N ILE A 71 5.98 6.34 -1.58
CA ILE A 71 5.11 5.25 -1.16
C ILE A 71 5.42 4.96 0.31
N GLY A 72 4.38 5.02 1.14
CA GLY A 72 4.48 4.67 2.54
C GLY A 72 3.77 3.37 2.80
N ILE A 73 4.33 2.52 3.64
CA ILE A 73 3.72 1.25 3.99
C ILE A 73 3.56 1.18 5.50
N SER A 74 2.35 0.94 5.95
CA SER A 74 2.02 0.70 7.34
C SER A 74 1.63 -0.76 7.49
N CYS A 75 2.21 -1.43 8.45
CA CYS A 75 1.92 -2.83 8.70
C CYS A 75 1.94 -3.10 10.20
N GLY A 76 1.05 -3.96 10.66
CA GLY A 76 1.10 -4.43 12.04
C GLY A 76 2.45 -5.08 12.31
N GLY A 77 3.16 -4.66 13.37
CA GLY A 77 4.47 -5.20 13.72
C GLY A 77 4.41 -6.58 14.32
N PRO A 78 5.52 -7.26 14.50
CA PRO A 78 6.88 -6.74 14.31
C PRO A 78 7.32 -6.65 12.85
N LEU A 79 8.15 -5.65 12.59
CA LEU A 79 8.67 -5.39 11.26
C LEU A 79 10.15 -5.06 11.35
N ASN A 80 10.97 -5.65 10.49
CA ASN A 80 12.37 -5.25 10.35
C ASN A 80 12.44 -4.15 9.29
N SER A 81 12.49 -2.91 9.74
CA SER A 81 12.43 -1.76 8.84
C SER A 81 13.67 -1.63 7.95
N LYS A 82 14.82 -2.13 8.38
CA LYS A 82 16.04 -2.08 7.58
C LYS A 82 15.96 -2.98 6.36
N ASN A 83 15.36 -4.14 6.53
CA ASN A 83 15.26 -5.15 5.46
C ASN A 83 13.86 -5.17 4.82
N GLY A 84 12.91 -4.45 5.38
CA GLY A 84 11.54 -4.45 4.89
C GLY A 84 10.85 -5.80 5.08
N ILE A 85 11.17 -6.50 6.16
CA ILE A 85 10.64 -7.84 6.43
C ILE A 85 9.57 -7.78 7.51
N ILE A 86 8.42 -8.37 7.23
CA ILE A 86 7.35 -8.57 8.19
C ILE A 86 7.64 -9.88 8.93
N LEU A 87 7.60 -9.82 10.27
CA LEU A 87 7.95 -10.95 11.13
C LEU A 87 6.71 -11.51 11.81
N SER A 88 5.88 -12.22 11.06
CA SER A 88 4.68 -12.91 11.56
C SER A 88 3.98 -12.19 12.70
N PRO A 89 3.45 -10.97 12.48
CA PRO A 89 2.77 -10.24 13.55
C PRO A 89 1.55 -11.01 14.05
N PRO A 90 1.11 -10.76 15.30
CA PRO A 90 -0.03 -11.50 15.89
C PRO A 90 -1.29 -11.48 15.04
N ASN A 91 -1.55 -10.40 14.32
CA ASN A 91 -2.73 -10.28 13.46
C ASN A 91 -2.52 -10.83 12.06
N LEU A 92 -1.29 -11.22 11.73
CA LEU A 92 -0.90 -11.72 10.42
C LEU A 92 -0.01 -12.94 10.59
N PRO A 93 -0.56 -14.04 11.15
CA PRO A 93 0.23 -15.24 11.38
C PRO A 93 0.80 -15.79 10.07
N GLU A 94 2.03 -16.30 10.13
CA GLU A 94 2.75 -16.85 8.98
C GLU A 94 3.15 -15.80 7.93
N TRP A 95 3.05 -14.51 8.26
CA TRP A 95 3.45 -13.44 7.37
C TRP A 95 4.90 -13.01 7.63
N ASP A 96 5.84 -13.86 7.30
CA ASP A 96 7.26 -13.50 7.26
C ASP A 96 7.59 -13.13 5.82
N LEU A 97 7.65 -11.84 5.55
CA LEU A 97 7.62 -11.36 4.18
C LEU A 97 8.52 -10.16 3.99
N SER A 98 9.27 -10.16 2.91
CA SER A 98 10.08 -9.02 2.53
C SER A 98 9.27 -8.05 1.67
N LEU A 99 9.03 -6.85 2.19
CA LEU A 99 8.32 -5.80 1.46
C LEU A 99 9.17 -5.20 0.33
N ILE A 100 10.48 -5.32 0.44
CA ILE A 100 11.40 -4.77 -0.57
C ILE A 100 11.28 -5.50 -1.90
N HIS A 101 10.88 -6.75 -1.87
CA HIS A 101 10.83 -7.60 -3.06
C HIS A 101 9.42 -7.76 -3.64
N ILE A 102 8.49 -6.94 -3.20
CA ILE A 102 7.11 -6.97 -3.70
C ILE A 102 6.97 -6.24 -5.03
#